data_a2ffaae6d63315bfe5eb59119603dff2
#
_entry.id   a2ffaae6d63315bfe5eb59119603dff2
#
_cell.length_a   1.000
_cell.length_b   1.000
_cell.length_c   1.000
_cell.angle_alpha   90.00
_cell.angle_beta   90.00
_cell.angle_gamma   90.00
#
_symmetry.space_group_name_H-M   'P 1'
#
loop_
_entity.id
_entity.type
_entity.pdbx_description
1 polymer ?
#
loop_
_entity_poly.entity_id
_entity_poly.type
_entity_poly.pdbx_seq_one_letter_code
_entity_poly.pdbx_strand_id
1 'polypeptide(L)'
;MDDFQTAIYFFDAAVTEDIYYGADPVDNPKPSTHFLMLEGEANYQSAKELTKFAQTKVERALEYYTKLTSNSEILELTLDDLRKEFIYYALMATDKPGLRTLVTAFITYFIEWDFRNDHFECEVKKGTSEPFFLHLFRGCILFESLMKLNPVISPKSKTIGGILQEPKIISKLKIKSIQGKKDGFVLEDIFDKSQRYDNSIDQAIQISYMARNTLGHSLGWDANINQSQYRELYLIIGASCLHVIACLWRKT
;
A
#
# COMPACT_ATOMS: atom_id res chain seq x y z
N MET A 1 7.48 -14.63 15.00
CA MET A 1 7.22 -13.37 14.23
C MET A 1 8.36 -13.01 13.28
N ASP A 2 9.58 -13.40 13.63
CA ASP A 2 10.78 -13.12 12.82
C ASP A 2 10.79 -13.83 11.47
N ASP A 3 10.05 -14.94 11.33
CA ASP A 3 10.01 -15.73 10.11
C ASP A 3 9.28 -15.06 8.93
N PHE A 4 8.29 -14.19 9.21
CA PHE A 4 7.53 -13.56 8.13
C PHE A 4 8.35 -12.54 7.34
N GLN A 5 9.09 -11.67 8.01
CA GLN A 5 9.98 -10.71 7.32
C GLN A 5 11.09 -11.43 6.56
N THR A 6 11.63 -12.48 7.16
CA THR A 6 12.61 -13.35 6.54
C THR A 6 12.02 -14.05 5.30
N ALA A 7 10.79 -14.56 5.38
CA ALA A 7 10.10 -15.16 4.25
C ALA A 7 9.91 -14.15 3.09
N ILE A 8 9.47 -12.93 3.38
CA ILE A 8 9.34 -11.88 2.36
C ILE A 8 10.67 -11.52 1.73
N TYR A 9 11.75 -11.42 2.51
CA TYR A 9 13.08 -11.18 1.97
C TYR A 9 13.52 -12.28 0.99
N PHE A 10 13.31 -13.55 1.36
CA PHE A 10 13.64 -14.66 0.46
C PHE A 10 12.73 -14.71 -0.77
N PHE A 11 11.46 -14.32 -0.64
CA PHE A 11 10.57 -14.20 -1.80
C PHE A 11 11.04 -13.11 -2.76
N ASP A 12 11.42 -11.94 -2.27
CA ASP A 12 11.94 -10.85 -3.11
C ASP A 12 13.24 -11.27 -3.81
N ALA A 13 14.13 -11.94 -3.09
CA ALA A 13 15.35 -12.50 -3.67
C ALA A 13 15.05 -13.56 -4.74
N ALA A 14 14.13 -14.49 -4.47
CA ALA A 14 13.73 -15.52 -5.41
C ALA A 14 13.08 -14.95 -6.68
N VAL A 15 12.21 -13.93 -6.55
CA VAL A 15 11.63 -13.22 -7.70
C VAL A 15 12.71 -12.55 -8.53
N THR A 16 13.66 -11.90 -7.87
CA THR A 16 14.77 -11.22 -8.55
C THR A 16 15.59 -12.21 -9.37
N GLU A 17 15.90 -13.37 -8.79
CA GLU A 17 16.65 -14.45 -9.46
C GLU A 17 15.83 -15.07 -10.60
N ASP A 18 14.58 -15.39 -10.36
CA ASP A 18 13.68 -15.95 -11.37
C ASP A 18 13.58 -15.05 -12.60
N ILE A 19 13.38 -13.73 -12.41
CA ILE A 19 13.31 -12.77 -13.52
C ILE A 19 14.66 -12.65 -14.23
N TYR A 20 15.78 -12.66 -13.49
CA TYR A 20 17.11 -12.64 -14.09
C TYR A 20 17.34 -13.84 -15.02
N TYR A 21 16.80 -15.01 -14.68
CA TYR A 21 16.85 -16.22 -15.53
C TYR A 21 15.68 -16.32 -16.52
N GLY A 22 15.01 -15.24 -16.84
CA GLY A 22 14.00 -15.14 -17.88
C GLY A 22 12.62 -15.61 -17.49
N ALA A 23 12.31 -15.68 -16.19
CA ALA A 23 10.93 -15.90 -15.77
C ALA A 23 10.06 -14.72 -16.19
N ASP A 24 8.92 -15.03 -16.76
CA ASP A 24 7.86 -14.09 -17.09
C ASP A 24 6.57 -14.58 -16.41
N PRO A 25 5.82 -13.72 -15.71
CA PRO A 25 4.59 -14.14 -15.03
C PRO A 25 3.54 -14.77 -15.94
N VAL A 26 3.56 -14.48 -17.23
CA VAL A 26 2.59 -14.98 -18.22
C VAL A 26 3.18 -16.11 -19.06
N ASP A 27 4.34 -15.87 -19.69
CA ASP A 27 4.90 -16.78 -20.70
C ASP A 27 5.80 -17.87 -20.09
N ASN A 28 6.45 -17.59 -18.95
CA ASN A 28 7.30 -18.54 -18.22
C ASN A 28 7.15 -18.38 -16.70
N PRO A 29 5.97 -18.70 -16.15
CA PRO A 29 5.67 -18.47 -14.74
C PRO A 29 6.51 -19.38 -13.81
N LYS A 30 6.91 -18.82 -12.66
CA LYS A 30 7.58 -19.48 -11.56
C LYS A 30 6.79 -19.32 -10.26
N PRO A 31 7.00 -20.15 -9.22
CA PRO A 31 6.26 -20.03 -7.97
C PRO A 31 6.29 -18.62 -7.36
N SER A 32 7.43 -17.96 -7.40
CA SER A 32 7.62 -16.60 -6.90
C SER A 32 6.84 -15.56 -7.71
N THR A 33 6.83 -15.68 -9.04
CA THR A 33 6.05 -14.77 -9.91
C THR A 33 4.55 -14.99 -9.74
N HIS A 34 4.08 -16.23 -9.57
CA HIS A 34 2.66 -16.53 -9.27
C HIS A 34 2.22 -15.88 -7.96
N PHE A 35 3.04 -15.97 -6.92
CA PHE A 35 2.74 -15.32 -5.64
C PHE A 35 2.57 -13.80 -5.81
N LEU A 36 3.52 -13.15 -6.45
CA LEU A 36 3.46 -11.70 -6.64
C LEU A 36 2.35 -11.26 -7.61
N MET A 37 2.00 -12.10 -8.58
CA MET A 37 0.84 -11.86 -9.45
C MET A 37 -0.50 -12.13 -8.74
N LEU A 38 -0.48 -12.60 -7.48
CA LEU A 38 -1.70 -12.95 -6.74
C LEU A 38 -2.57 -14.00 -7.46
N GLU A 39 -1.95 -14.95 -8.15
CA GLU A 39 -2.63 -16.01 -8.89
C GLU A 39 -2.82 -17.25 -8.01
N GLY A 40 -3.94 -17.29 -7.27
CA GLY A 40 -4.23 -18.34 -6.29
C GLY A 40 -4.40 -19.77 -6.85
N GLU A 41 -4.42 -19.94 -8.17
CA GLU A 41 -4.51 -21.23 -8.87
C GLU A 41 -3.18 -21.68 -9.47
N ALA A 42 -2.07 -21.18 -8.92
CA ALA A 42 -0.75 -21.61 -9.37
C ALA A 42 -0.60 -23.14 -9.37
N ASN A 43 0.08 -23.67 -10.39
CA ASN A 43 0.35 -25.10 -10.53
C ASN A 43 1.30 -25.67 -9.46
N TYR A 44 1.80 -24.81 -8.58
CA TYR A 44 2.75 -25.14 -7.53
C TYR A 44 2.04 -25.24 -6.17
N GLN A 45 1.80 -26.47 -5.72
CA GLN A 45 1.06 -26.74 -4.48
C GLN A 45 1.62 -25.99 -3.26
N SER A 46 2.95 -25.89 -3.15
CA SER A 46 3.62 -25.24 -2.02
C SER A 46 3.39 -23.72 -1.94
N ALA A 47 3.12 -23.06 -3.07
CA ALA A 47 2.86 -21.64 -3.13
C ALA A 47 1.36 -21.29 -3.11
N LYS A 48 0.50 -22.27 -3.45
CA LYS A 48 -0.93 -22.07 -3.68
C LYS A 48 -1.66 -21.46 -2.47
N GLU A 49 -1.45 -22.00 -1.30
CA GLU A 49 -2.14 -21.55 -0.08
C GLU A 49 -1.72 -20.14 0.32
N LEU A 50 -0.42 -19.86 0.28
CA LEU A 50 0.11 -18.53 0.58
C LEU A 50 -0.37 -17.50 -0.44
N THR A 51 -0.36 -17.85 -1.72
CA THR A 51 -0.82 -16.98 -2.80
C THR A 51 -2.32 -16.67 -2.65
N LYS A 52 -3.14 -17.69 -2.36
CA LYS A 52 -4.58 -17.51 -2.13
C LYS A 52 -4.85 -16.64 -0.90
N PHE A 53 -4.07 -16.83 0.17
CA PHE A 53 -4.14 -15.97 1.35
C PHE A 53 -3.85 -14.51 0.99
N ALA A 54 -2.74 -14.22 0.31
CA ALA A 54 -2.38 -12.88 -0.13
C ALA A 54 -3.45 -12.26 -1.04
N GLN A 55 -3.93 -13.02 -2.03
CA GLN A 55 -5.01 -12.61 -2.92
C GLN A 55 -6.25 -12.19 -2.14
N THR A 56 -6.71 -13.00 -1.20
CA THR A 56 -7.90 -12.70 -0.39
C THR A 56 -7.76 -11.39 0.40
N LYS A 57 -6.54 -11.06 0.88
CA LYS A 57 -6.31 -9.79 1.59
C LYS A 57 -6.39 -8.59 0.66
N VAL A 58 -5.82 -8.70 -0.52
CA VAL A 58 -5.87 -7.64 -1.53
C VAL A 58 -7.31 -7.47 -2.05
N GLU A 59 -8.05 -8.55 -2.29
CA GLU A 59 -9.47 -8.50 -2.70
C GLU A 59 -10.33 -7.75 -1.67
N ARG A 60 -10.17 -8.03 -0.38
CA ARG A 60 -10.87 -7.29 0.68
C ARG A 60 -10.55 -5.79 0.67
N ALA A 61 -9.29 -5.44 0.41
CA ALA A 61 -8.90 -4.03 0.28
C ALA A 61 -9.52 -3.38 -0.96
N LEU A 62 -9.59 -4.10 -2.08
CA LEU A 62 -10.27 -3.66 -3.30
C LEU A 62 -11.77 -3.46 -3.06
N GLU A 63 -12.45 -4.38 -2.37
CA GLU A 63 -13.86 -4.23 -1.98
C GLU A 63 -14.10 -2.97 -1.15
N TYR A 64 -13.21 -2.70 -0.19
CA TYR A 64 -13.29 -1.47 0.61
C TYR A 64 -13.09 -0.23 -0.27
N TYR A 65 -12.08 -0.23 -1.14
CA TYR A 65 -11.80 0.84 -2.08
C TYR A 65 -12.98 1.10 -3.03
N THR A 66 -13.58 0.05 -3.59
CA THR A 66 -14.75 0.14 -4.46
C THR A 66 -15.94 0.81 -3.76
N LYS A 67 -16.16 0.51 -2.48
CA LYS A 67 -17.20 1.19 -1.67
C LYS A 67 -16.95 2.68 -1.52
N LEU A 68 -15.68 3.09 -1.33
CA LEU A 68 -15.32 4.50 -1.23
C LEU A 68 -15.49 5.27 -2.54
N THR A 69 -15.31 4.60 -3.66
CA THR A 69 -15.33 5.22 -5.00
C THR A 69 -16.65 5.03 -5.75
N SER A 70 -17.62 4.30 -5.19
CA SER A 70 -18.89 3.93 -5.84
C SER A 70 -19.71 5.12 -6.33
N ASN A 71 -19.60 6.28 -5.71
CA ASN A 71 -20.31 7.51 -6.08
C ASN A 71 -19.42 8.52 -6.84
N SER A 72 -18.27 8.09 -7.32
CA SER A 72 -17.32 8.96 -8.02
C SER A 72 -17.18 8.57 -9.49
N GLU A 73 -16.72 9.49 -10.32
CA GLU A 73 -16.37 9.21 -11.74
C GLU A 73 -15.06 8.41 -11.89
N ILE A 74 -14.58 7.81 -10.80
CA ILE A 74 -13.35 7.02 -10.78
C ILE A 74 -13.70 5.63 -11.29
N LEU A 75 -12.91 5.15 -12.25
CA LEU A 75 -13.07 3.79 -12.76
C LEU A 75 -12.76 2.77 -11.66
N GLU A 76 -13.60 1.77 -11.56
CA GLU A 76 -13.39 0.64 -10.67
C GLU A 76 -12.01 0.00 -10.91
N LEU A 77 -11.31 -0.35 -9.85
CA LEU A 77 -10.05 -1.08 -9.89
C LEU A 77 -10.31 -2.54 -9.52
N THR A 78 -10.27 -3.41 -10.52
CA THR A 78 -10.40 -4.85 -10.30
C THR A 78 -9.05 -5.50 -9.96
N LEU A 79 -9.07 -6.73 -9.45
CA LEU A 79 -7.86 -7.50 -9.23
C LEU A 79 -7.10 -7.75 -10.55
N ASP A 80 -7.81 -7.94 -11.64
CA ASP A 80 -7.23 -8.14 -12.97
C ASP A 80 -6.53 -6.86 -13.49
N ASP A 81 -7.15 -5.70 -13.29
CA ASP A 81 -6.50 -4.41 -13.58
C ASP A 81 -5.23 -4.22 -12.74
N LEU A 82 -5.30 -4.54 -11.45
CA LEU A 82 -4.15 -4.44 -10.54
C LEU A 82 -2.99 -5.32 -11.01
N ARG A 83 -3.29 -6.55 -11.42
CA ARG A 83 -2.30 -7.49 -11.96
C ARG A 83 -1.66 -6.96 -13.24
N LYS A 84 -2.46 -6.57 -14.23
CA LYS A 84 -1.99 -6.18 -15.56
C LYS A 84 -1.30 -4.82 -15.58
N GLU A 85 -1.91 -3.83 -14.93
CA GLU A 85 -1.47 -2.44 -15.07
C GLU A 85 -0.39 -2.03 -14.06
N PHE A 86 -0.34 -2.69 -12.90
CA PHE A 86 0.63 -2.38 -11.86
C PHE A 86 1.63 -3.51 -11.63
N ILE A 87 1.17 -4.70 -11.23
CA ILE A 87 2.07 -5.77 -10.77
C ILE A 87 2.95 -6.26 -11.92
N TYR A 88 2.35 -6.69 -13.02
CA TYR A 88 3.07 -7.17 -14.19
C TYR A 88 4.06 -6.14 -14.72
N TYR A 89 3.60 -4.90 -14.89
CA TYR A 89 4.46 -3.81 -15.34
C TYR A 89 5.68 -3.60 -14.43
N ALA A 90 5.46 -3.59 -13.13
CA ALA A 90 6.52 -3.36 -12.16
C ALA A 90 7.51 -4.53 -12.05
N LEU A 91 7.02 -5.77 -12.19
CA LEU A 91 7.87 -6.96 -12.21
C LEU A 91 8.76 -7.01 -13.43
N MET A 92 8.24 -6.64 -14.61
CA MET A 92 8.98 -6.72 -15.88
C MET A 92 9.91 -5.52 -16.12
N ALA A 93 9.85 -4.47 -15.30
CA ALA A 93 10.76 -3.32 -15.40
C ALA A 93 12.14 -3.64 -14.79
N THR A 94 12.91 -4.49 -15.46
CA THR A 94 14.22 -5.00 -14.98
C THR A 94 15.28 -3.91 -14.83
N ASP A 95 15.15 -2.81 -15.57
CA ASP A 95 16.00 -1.61 -15.48
C ASP A 95 15.66 -0.73 -14.25
N LYS A 96 14.56 -1.02 -13.55
CA LYS A 96 14.06 -0.25 -12.42
C LYS A 96 13.75 -1.15 -11.21
N PRO A 97 14.77 -1.67 -10.52
CA PRO A 97 14.56 -2.64 -9.43
C PRO A 97 13.65 -2.11 -8.30
N GLY A 98 13.60 -0.80 -8.09
CA GLY A 98 12.68 -0.18 -7.12
C GLY A 98 11.20 -0.44 -7.41
N LEU A 99 10.81 -0.72 -8.66
CA LEU A 99 9.41 -1.04 -8.99
C LEU A 99 9.01 -2.44 -8.49
N ARG A 100 9.91 -3.41 -8.51
CA ARG A 100 9.67 -4.74 -7.93
C ARG A 100 9.48 -4.65 -6.43
N THR A 101 10.33 -3.87 -5.76
CA THR A 101 10.19 -3.60 -4.31
C THR A 101 8.84 -2.97 -3.97
N LEU A 102 8.25 -2.16 -4.86
CA LEU A 102 6.89 -1.65 -4.65
C LEU A 102 5.83 -2.76 -4.62
N VAL A 103 5.94 -3.76 -5.51
CA VAL A 103 5.00 -4.89 -5.53
C VAL A 103 5.11 -5.70 -4.24
N THR A 104 6.34 -6.05 -3.83
CA THR A 104 6.56 -6.78 -2.57
C THR A 104 6.02 -5.99 -1.38
N ALA A 105 6.34 -4.68 -1.29
CA ALA A 105 5.85 -3.82 -0.22
C ALA A 105 4.32 -3.70 -0.21
N PHE A 106 3.69 -3.64 -1.39
CA PHE A 106 2.24 -3.60 -1.52
C PHE A 106 1.58 -4.86 -0.97
N ILE A 107 2.02 -6.03 -1.42
CA ILE A 107 1.46 -7.31 -0.96
C ILE A 107 1.71 -7.51 0.53
N THR A 108 2.94 -7.22 1.00
CA THR A 108 3.32 -7.35 2.41
C THR A 108 2.47 -6.48 3.31
N TYR A 109 2.17 -5.24 2.91
CA TYR A 109 1.34 -4.33 3.69
C TYR A 109 -0.03 -4.94 4.00
N PHE A 110 -0.68 -5.58 3.02
CA PHE A 110 -2.00 -6.19 3.23
C PHE A 110 -1.94 -7.52 4.00
N ILE A 111 -0.88 -8.30 3.83
CA ILE A 111 -0.72 -9.57 4.57
C ILE A 111 -0.37 -9.32 6.03
N GLU A 112 0.51 -8.37 6.31
CA GLU A 112 1.01 -8.06 7.66
C GLU A 112 -0.13 -7.65 8.60
N TRP A 113 -1.21 -7.08 8.07
CA TRP A 113 -2.38 -6.69 8.83
C TRP A 113 -2.93 -7.78 9.74
N ASP A 114 -3.16 -8.99 9.22
CA ASP A 114 -3.77 -10.07 9.99
C ASP A 114 -2.89 -10.46 11.18
N PHE A 115 -1.59 -10.63 10.95
CA PHE A 115 -0.65 -10.95 12.02
C PHE A 115 -0.61 -9.88 13.10
N ARG A 116 -0.62 -8.61 12.71
CA ARG A 116 -0.62 -7.49 13.67
C ARG A 116 -1.93 -7.39 14.41
N ASN A 117 -3.06 -7.50 13.71
CA ASN A 117 -4.37 -7.38 14.31
C ASN A 117 -4.65 -8.48 15.32
N ASP A 118 -4.26 -9.72 15.03
CA ASP A 118 -4.46 -10.87 15.93
C ASP A 118 -3.62 -10.76 17.21
N HIS A 119 -2.48 -10.07 17.14
CA HIS A 119 -1.60 -9.88 18.30
C HIS A 119 -1.81 -8.53 19.01
N PHE A 120 -2.72 -7.68 18.49
CA PHE A 120 -2.87 -6.31 18.95
C PHE A 120 -3.08 -6.20 20.47
N GLU A 121 -4.06 -6.88 21.02
CA GLU A 121 -4.34 -6.80 22.45
C GLU A 121 -3.18 -7.32 23.32
N CYS A 122 -2.50 -8.35 22.87
CA CYS A 122 -1.38 -8.93 23.61
C CYS A 122 -0.19 -7.97 23.66
N GLU A 123 0.14 -7.30 22.56
CA GLU A 123 1.28 -6.40 22.46
C GLU A 123 1.01 -5.07 23.16
N VAL A 124 -0.18 -4.48 22.98
CA VAL A 124 -0.54 -3.22 23.64
C VAL A 124 -0.63 -3.36 25.14
N LYS A 125 -1.13 -4.49 25.67
CA LYS A 125 -1.11 -4.79 27.11
C LYS A 125 0.33 -4.87 27.69
N LYS A 126 1.31 -5.14 26.85
CA LYS A 126 2.75 -5.11 27.22
C LYS A 126 3.38 -3.72 27.06
N GLY A 127 2.59 -2.71 26.71
CA GLY A 127 3.06 -1.33 26.55
C GLY A 127 3.75 -1.04 25.21
N THR A 128 3.52 -1.87 24.19
CA THR A 128 4.19 -1.75 22.89
C THR A 128 3.18 -1.42 21.79
N SER A 129 3.12 -0.16 21.35
CA SER A 129 2.37 0.27 20.16
C SER A 129 3.24 0.45 18.90
N GLU A 130 4.54 0.43 19.07
CA GLU A 130 5.53 0.63 18.00
C GLU A 130 5.32 -0.26 16.77
N PRO A 131 5.05 -1.57 16.86
CA PRO A 131 4.87 -2.43 15.70
C PRO A 131 3.71 -2.00 14.80
N PHE A 132 2.64 -1.43 15.39
CA PHE A 132 1.47 -0.96 14.67
C PHE A 132 1.77 0.35 13.93
N PHE A 133 2.46 1.27 14.58
CA PHE A 133 2.92 2.50 13.93
C PHE A 133 3.91 2.22 12.81
N LEU A 134 4.84 1.27 12.97
CA LEU A 134 5.76 0.86 11.92
C LEU A 134 5.02 0.29 10.71
N HIS A 135 4.00 -0.54 10.92
CA HIS A 135 3.17 -1.07 9.84
C HIS A 135 2.44 0.05 9.09
N LEU A 136 1.78 0.96 9.82
CA LEU A 136 1.12 2.12 9.21
C LEU A 136 2.11 3.01 8.45
N PHE A 137 3.29 3.23 9.00
CA PHE A 137 4.33 4.02 8.34
C PHE A 137 4.83 3.37 7.05
N ARG A 138 4.99 2.05 7.01
CA ARG A 138 5.30 1.31 5.77
C ARG A 138 4.23 1.55 4.71
N GLY A 139 2.95 1.51 5.07
CA GLY A 139 1.87 1.86 4.16
C GLY A 139 1.95 3.31 3.65
N CYS A 140 2.32 4.24 4.52
CA CYS A 140 2.53 5.64 4.13
C CYS A 140 3.73 5.82 3.18
N ILE A 141 4.83 5.08 3.39
CA ILE A 141 5.98 5.07 2.48
C ILE A 141 5.59 4.45 1.13
N LEU A 142 4.82 3.37 1.15
CA LEU A 142 4.29 2.75 -0.07
C LEU A 142 3.45 3.75 -0.87
N PHE A 143 2.50 4.45 -0.22
CA PHE A 143 1.68 5.49 -0.82
C PHE A 143 2.53 6.59 -1.50
N GLU A 144 3.55 7.10 -0.81
CA GLU A 144 4.48 8.08 -1.36
C GLU A 144 5.27 7.51 -2.55
N SER A 145 5.77 6.28 -2.43
CA SER A 145 6.62 5.64 -3.43
C SER A 145 5.84 5.30 -4.71
N LEU A 146 4.58 4.90 -4.60
CA LEU A 146 3.68 4.69 -5.74
C LEU A 146 3.54 5.94 -6.61
N MET A 147 3.55 7.13 -6.01
CA MET A 147 3.54 8.39 -6.77
C MET A 147 4.92 8.74 -7.33
N LYS A 148 5.98 8.63 -6.53
CA LYS A 148 7.34 9.03 -6.92
C LYS A 148 7.93 8.18 -8.03
N LEU A 149 7.69 6.88 -7.99
CA LEU A 149 8.24 5.91 -8.94
C LEU A 149 7.33 5.68 -10.15
N ASN A 150 6.21 6.41 -10.25
CA ASN A 150 5.35 6.31 -11.42
C ASN A 150 6.09 6.75 -12.69
N PRO A 151 6.21 5.87 -13.70
CA PRO A 151 7.03 6.14 -14.88
C PRO A 151 6.42 7.18 -15.84
N VAL A 152 5.10 7.31 -15.83
CA VAL A 152 4.35 8.15 -16.78
C VAL A 152 4.26 9.59 -16.29
N ILE A 153 4.07 9.78 -14.99
CA ILE A 153 3.80 11.12 -14.44
C ILE A 153 5.06 11.82 -14.01
N SER A 154 6.03 11.11 -13.46
CA SER A 154 7.32 11.65 -13.01
C SER A 154 7.18 12.98 -12.27
N PRO A 155 6.79 12.98 -11.00
CA PRO A 155 6.57 14.21 -10.24
C PRO A 155 7.82 15.09 -10.21
N LYS A 156 7.63 16.41 -10.28
CA LYS A 156 8.73 17.37 -10.16
C LYS A 156 9.20 17.54 -8.73
N SER A 157 8.26 17.49 -7.79
CA SER A 157 8.56 17.60 -6.37
C SER A 157 9.14 16.31 -5.81
N LYS A 158 10.06 16.45 -4.84
CA LYS A 158 10.67 15.34 -4.10
C LYS A 158 9.94 15.01 -2.80
N THR A 159 9.06 15.89 -2.33
CA THR A 159 8.30 15.70 -1.08
C THR A 159 6.87 15.31 -1.39
N ILE A 160 6.28 14.48 -0.55
CA ILE A 160 4.89 14.04 -0.70
C ILE A 160 3.91 15.23 -0.76
N GLY A 161 4.10 16.23 0.10
CA GLY A 161 3.26 17.43 0.10
C GLY A 161 3.38 18.23 -1.20
N GLY A 162 4.59 18.37 -1.74
CA GLY A 162 4.80 19.02 -3.02
C GLY A 162 4.20 18.24 -4.19
N ILE A 163 4.32 16.92 -4.20
CA ILE A 163 3.70 16.03 -5.22
C ILE A 163 2.19 16.21 -5.23
N LEU A 164 1.57 16.14 -4.06
CA LEU A 164 0.11 16.25 -3.91
C LEU A 164 -0.43 17.68 -4.11
N GLN A 165 0.44 18.67 -4.33
CA GLN A 165 0.08 20.03 -4.74
C GLN A 165 0.32 20.28 -6.24
N GLU A 166 0.93 19.34 -6.96
CA GLU A 166 1.11 19.49 -8.40
C GLU A 166 -0.25 19.42 -9.12
N PRO A 167 -0.64 20.44 -9.93
CA PRO A 167 -1.93 20.46 -10.61
C PRO A 167 -2.19 19.20 -11.46
N LYS A 168 -1.14 18.68 -12.10
CA LYS A 168 -1.21 17.46 -12.92
C LYS A 168 -1.56 16.24 -12.07
N ILE A 169 -1.01 16.13 -10.85
CA ILE A 169 -1.28 15.02 -9.93
C ILE A 169 -2.69 15.14 -9.38
N ILE A 170 -3.07 16.33 -8.89
CA ILE A 170 -4.42 16.60 -8.38
C ILE A 170 -5.49 16.23 -9.43
N SER A 171 -5.31 16.70 -10.67
CA SER A 171 -6.23 16.41 -11.77
C SER A 171 -6.32 14.92 -12.08
N LYS A 172 -5.20 14.20 -12.10
CA LYS A 172 -5.16 12.76 -12.36
C LYS A 172 -5.77 11.94 -11.23
N LEU A 173 -5.47 12.29 -9.98
CA LEU A 173 -6.07 11.67 -8.81
C LEU A 173 -7.53 12.08 -8.61
N LYS A 174 -8.03 13.08 -9.33
CA LYS A 174 -9.40 13.62 -9.19
C LYS A 174 -9.73 13.98 -7.73
N ILE A 175 -8.77 14.59 -7.04
CA ILE A 175 -8.87 14.99 -5.63
C ILE A 175 -8.87 16.50 -5.48
N LYS A 176 -9.38 16.96 -4.33
CA LYS A 176 -9.26 18.36 -3.92
C LYS A 176 -7.84 18.66 -3.47
N SER A 177 -7.49 19.95 -3.45
CA SER A 177 -6.20 20.40 -2.93
C SER A 177 -6.00 19.96 -1.48
N ILE A 178 -4.84 19.39 -1.20
CA ILE A 178 -4.47 18.93 0.14
C ILE A 178 -4.13 20.10 1.05
N GLN A 179 -4.65 20.06 2.25
CA GLN A 179 -4.37 21.06 3.27
C GLN A 179 -3.09 20.70 4.03
N GLY A 180 -2.06 21.54 3.89
CA GLY A 180 -0.88 21.50 4.75
C GLY A 180 -1.12 22.23 6.08
N LYS A 181 -0.35 21.89 7.11
CA LYS A 181 -0.30 22.61 8.39
C LYS A 181 1.13 23.12 8.58
N LYS A 182 1.29 24.43 8.81
CA LYS A 182 2.60 25.07 8.87
C LYS A 182 3.50 24.47 9.96
N ASP A 183 2.93 24.14 11.11
CA ASP A 183 3.65 23.59 12.27
C ASP A 183 3.66 22.04 12.29
N GLY A 184 3.26 21.40 11.18
CA GLY A 184 3.10 19.95 11.10
C GLY A 184 1.81 19.45 11.73
N PHE A 185 1.62 18.13 11.68
CA PHE A 185 0.48 17.44 12.29
C PHE A 185 0.97 16.63 13.50
N VAL A 186 0.09 16.44 14.49
CA VAL A 186 0.32 15.51 15.60
C VAL A 186 -0.59 14.29 15.45
N LEU A 187 -0.32 13.22 16.20
CA LEU A 187 -1.09 11.96 16.09
C LEU A 187 -2.57 12.16 16.42
N GLU A 188 -2.88 13.01 17.38
CA GLU A 188 -4.25 13.37 17.77
C GLU A 188 -5.04 14.00 16.60
N ASP A 189 -4.41 14.86 15.80
CA ASP A 189 -5.04 15.42 14.58
C ASP A 189 -5.45 14.31 13.60
N ILE A 190 -4.63 13.24 13.51
CA ILE A 190 -4.87 12.10 12.61
C ILE A 190 -6.00 11.24 13.15
N PHE A 191 -5.98 10.92 14.45
CA PHE A 191 -7.03 10.12 15.10
C PHE A 191 -8.37 10.84 15.05
N ASP A 192 -8.41 12.14 15.33
CA ASP A 192 -9.63 12.94 15.24
C ASP A 192 -10.21 12.97 13.82
N LYS A 193 -9.35 13.10 12.81
CA LYS A 193 -9.80 13.06 11.42
C LYS A 193 -10.26 11.67 11.00
N SER A 194 -9.59 10.62 11.43
CA SER A 194 -10.00 9.25 11.11
C SER A 194 -11.36 8.90 11.74
N GLN A 195 -11.62 9.34 12.97
CA GLN A 195 -12.90 9.15 13.63
C GLN A 195 -14.06 9.91 12.96
N ARG A 196 -13.77 11.03 12.28
CA ARG A 196 -14.74 11.85 11.53
C ARG A 196 -14.67 11.59 10.03
N TYR A 197 -14.15 10.45 9.65
CA TYR A 197 -13.94 10.09 8.26
C TYR A 197 -15.28 9.94 7.54
N ASP A 198 -15.46 10.72 6.46
CA ASP A 198 -16.69 10.78 5.67
C ASP A 198 -16.76 9.72 4.56
N ASN A 199 -15.86 8.74 4.61
CA ASN A 199 -15.70 7.72 3.58
C ASN A 199 -15.46 8.28 2.16
N SER A 200 -14.76 9.42 2.07
CA SER A 200 -14.34 9.97 0.78
C SER A 200 -12.86 9.69 0.50
N ILE A 201 -12.53 9.54 -0.77
CA ILE A 201 -11.13 9.33 -1.19
C ILE A 201 -10.26 10.57 -0.97
N ASP A 202 -10.83 11.77 -1.10
CA ASP A 202 -10.16 13.03 -0.77
C ASP A 202 -9.64 13.03 0.66
N GLN A 203 -10.51 12.62 1.59
CA GLN A 203 -10.17 12.59 3.01
C GLN A 203 -9.19 11.44 3.32
N ALA A 204 -9.31 10.29 2.64
CA ALA A 204 -8.36 9.19 2.77
C ALA A 204 -6.94 9.63 2.40
N ILE A 205 -6.78 10.31 1.27
CA ILE A 205 -5.48 10.83 0.84
C ILE A 205 -4.95 11.92 1.79
N GLN A 206 -5.82 12.81 2.29
CA GLN A 206 -5.44 13.81 3.28
C GLN A 206 -4.94 13.16 4.58
N ILE A 207 -5.63 12.14 5.10
CA ILE A 207 -5.23 11.41 6.31
C ILE A 207 -3.92 10.66 6.07
N SER A 208 -3.76 9.99 4.93
CA SER A 208 -2.53 9.27 4.59
C SER A 208 -1.32 10.22 4.46
N TYR A 209 -1.52 11.41 3.90
CA TYR A 209 -0.51 12.47 3.88
C TYR A 209 -0.12 12.94 5.28
N MET A 210 -1.11 13.19 6.16
CA MET A 210 -0.88 13.57 7.54
C MET A 210 -0.12 12.49 8.30
N ALA A 211 -0.57 11.23 8.20
CA ALA A 211 0.06 10.09 8.84
C ALA A 211 1.52 9.92 8.39
N ARG A 212 1.79 10.03 7.09
CA ARG A 212 3.15 9.97 6.55
C ARG A 212 4.07 11.01 7.18
N ASN A 213 3.62 12.24 7.27
CA ASN A 213 4.43 13.31 7.82
C ASN A 213 4.65 13.14 9.33
N THR A 214 3.60 12.83 10.07
CA THR A 214 3.69 12.68 11.52
C THR A 214 4.56 11.47 11.91
N LEU A 215 4.28 10.30 11.36
CA LEU A 215 5.03 9.07 11.65
C LEU A 215 6.49 9.13 11.16
N GLY A 216 6.78 9.95 10.13
CA GLY A 216 8.13 10.10 9.60
C GLY A 216 9.00 11.11 10.35
N HIS A 217 8.41 11.99 11.15
CA HIS A 217 9.12 13.06 11.85
C HIS A 217 9.11 12.94 13.37
N SER A 218 8.19 12.16 13.93
CA SER A 218 8.07 11.95 15.37
C SER A 218 8.56 10.58 15.75
N LEU A 219 9.63 10.53 16.55
CA LEU A 219 10.09 9.31 17.24
C LEU A 219 9.36 9.12 18.59
N GLY A 220 8.57 10.10 19.01
CA GLY A 220 7.75 10.07 20.23
C GLY A 220 6.51 9.20 20.01
N TRP A 221 6.70 7.89 20.04
CA TRP A 221 5.62 6.92 19.86
C TRP A 221 5.00 6.54 21.22
N ASP A 222 4.93 7.52 22.10
CA ASP A 222 4.27 7.41 23.41
C ASP A 222 2.72 7.42 23.27
N ALA A 223 2.22 7.65 22.08
CA ALA A 223 0.80 7.67 21.82
C ALA A 223 0.20 6.27 21.89
N ASN A 224 -0.87 6.14 22.65
CA ASN A 224 -1.67 4.94 22.66
C ASN A 224 -2.56 4.91 21.42
N ILE A 225 -2.45 3.85 20.64
CA ILE A 225 -3.39 3.54 19.56
C ILE A 225 -4.30 2.40 20.01
N ASN A 226 -5.60 2.50 19.75
CA ASN A 226 -6.51 1.36 19.96
C ASN A 226 -6.70 0.57 18.66
N GLN A 227 -7.24 -0.65 18.78
CA GLN A 227 -7.40 -1.55 17.65
C GLN A 227 -8.31 -0.98 16.55
N SER A 228 -9.35 -0.22 16.92
CA SER A 228 -10.24 0.42 15.95
C SER A 228 -9.54 1.50 15.16
N GLN A 229 -8.76 2.37 15.83
CA GLN A 229 -7.94 3.41 15.18
C GLN A 229 -6.90 2.80 14.25
N TYR A 230 -6.23 1.73 14.68
CA TYR A 230 -5.25 1.02 13.86
C TYR A 230 -5.91 0.44 12.60
N ARG A 231 -7.06 -0.23 12.75
CA ARG A 231 -7.81 -0.79 11.63
C ARG A 231 -8.26 0.28 10.65
N GLU A 232 -8.77 1.37 11.15
CA GLU A 232 -9.28 2.47 10.32
C GLU A 232 -8.15 3.12 9.52
N LEU A 233 -7.04 3.44 10.15
CA LEU A 233 -5.86 3.99 9.47
C LEU A 233 -5.28 3.02 8.45
N TYR A 234 -5.22 1.72 8.76
CA TYR A 234 -4.81 0.70 7.80
C TYR A 234 -5.67 0.71 6.54
N LEU A 235 -6.99 0.73 6.69
CA LEU A 235 -7.92 0.74 5.55
C LEU A 235 -7.81 2.05 4.74
N ILE A 236 -7.70 3.19 5.40
CA ILE A 236 -7.55 4.50 4.77
C ILE A 236 -6.26 4.58 3.95
N ILE A 237 -5.14 4.16 4.52
CA ILE A 237 -3.83 4.17 3.83
C ILE A 237 -3.84 3.17 2.66
N GLY A 238 -4.40 1.98 2.87
CA GLY A 238 -4.56 0.98 1.82
C GLY A 238 -5.41 1.49 0.66
N ALA A 239 -6.54 2.13 0.94
CA ALA A 239 -7.38 2.75 -0.08
C ALA A 239 -6.66 3.87 -0.85
N SER A 240 -5.84 4.66 -0.16
CA SER A 240 -5.02 5.70 -0.81
C SER A 240 -3.99 5.09 -1.76
N CYS A 241 -3.35 3.97 -1.38
CA CYS A 241 -2.44 3.23 -2.28
C CYS A 241 -3.17 2.72 -3.52
N LEU A 242 -4.33 2.08 -3.34
CA LEU A 242 -5.15 1.57 -4.45
C LEU A 242 -5.63 2.71 -5.36
N HIS A 243 -5.98 3.86 -4.80
CA HIS A 243 -6.39 5.02 -5.59
C HIS A 243 -5.26 5.56 -6.46
N VAL A 244 -4.05 5.65 -5.92
CA VAL A 244 -2.87 6.04 -6.70
C VAL A 244 -2.64 5.06 -7.84
N ILE A 245 -2.77 3.74 -7.59
CA ILE A 245 -2.65 2.72 -8.64
C ILE A 245 -3.73 2.92 -9.70
N ALA A 246 -4.99 3.03 -9.29
CA ALA A 246 -6.12 3.19 -10.21
C ALA A 246 -6.00 4.41 -11.14
N CYS A 247 -5.48 5.53 -10.60
CA CYS A 247 -5.45 6.80 -11.31
C CYS A 247 -4.14 7.09 -12.05
N LEU A 248 -3.02 6.55 -11.56
CA LEU A 248 -1.69 6.90 -12.07
C LEU A 248 -1.00 5.77 -12.83
N TRP A 249 -1.29 4.51 -12.51
CA TRP A 249 -0.61 3.35 -13.09
C TRP A 249 -1.38 2.73 -14.25
N ARG A 250 -2.67 2.96 -14.32
CA ARG A 250 -3.50 2.49 -15.41
C ARG A 250 -3.09 3.16 -16.72
N LYS A 251 -2.85 2.38 -17.76
CA LYS A 251 -2.71 2.89 -19.12
C LYS A 251 -4.10 3.31 -19.59
N THR A 252 -4.32 4.60 -19.74
CA THR A 252 -5.50 5.15 -20.44
C THR A 252 -5.35 5.02 -21.94
#